data_4d4bd444e308787dafa44a8b60147a14
#
_entry.id   4d4bd444e308787dafa44a8b60147a14
#
_cell.length_a   1.000
_cell.length_b   1.000
_cell.length_c   1.000
_cell.angle_alpha   90.00
_cell.angle_beta   90.00
_cell.angle_gamma   90.00
#
_symmetry.space_group_name_H-M   'P 1'
#
loop_
_entity.id
_entity.type
_entity.pdbx_description
1 polymer ?
#
loop_
_entity_poly.entity_id
_entity_poly.type
_entity_poly.pdbx_seq_one_letter_code
_entity_poly.pdbx_strand_id
1 'polypeptide(L)' 'MKIGKVIGSVWATRKAQCLQGQRFLVVDTGREDLVAADQVGAGIGDKVLLTTGTVASRYCMDAPIDAAVVAIVDENGGHR' A
#
# COMPACT_ATOMS: atom_id res chain seq x y z
N MET A 1 -4.94 -2.44 10.76
CA MET A 1 -5.56 -1.99 9.50
C MET A 1 -5.73 -0.49 9.49
N LYS A 2 -5.48 0.13 8.36
CA LYS A 2 -5.66 1.57 8.18
C LYS A 2 -6.38 1.85 6.87
N ILE A 3 -7.04 2.98 6.81
CA ILE A 3 -7.66 3.47 5.57
C ILE A 3 -6.89 4.70 5.14
N GLY A 4 -6.62 4.81 3.86
CA GLY A 4 -5.93 5.96 3.32
C GLY A 4 -6.27 6.20 1.87
N LYS A 5 -5.69 7.25 1.31
CA LYS A 5 -5.88 7.61 -0.09
C LYS A 5 -4.54 7.57 -0.79
N VAL A 6 -4.52 6.94 -1.95
CA VAL A 6 -3.29 6.89 -2.76
C VAL A 6 -3.05 8.26 -3.36
N ILE A 7 -1.89 8.84 -3.06
CA ILE A 7 -1.51 10.18 -3.53
C ILE A 7 -0.33 10.17 -4.49
N GLY A 8 0.33 9.03 -4.67
CA GLY A 8 1.46 8.94 -5.56
C GLY A 8 2.00 7.53 -5.67
N SER A 9 3.01 7.38 -6.52
CA SER A 9 3.77 6.14 -6.67
C SER A 9 5.23 6.40 -6.41
N VAL A 10 5.93 5.36 -5.94
CA VAL A 10 7.36 5.44 -5.71
C VAL A 10 8.08 4.77 -6.88
N TRP A 11 8.97 5.52 -7.50
CA TRP A 11 9.81 5.02 -8.58
C TRP A 11 11.26 5.00 -8.10
N ALA A 12 11.89 3.84 -8.15
CA ALA A 12 13.29 3.69 -7.77
C ALA A 12 14.09 3.23 -8.98
N THR A 13 15.22 3.89 -9.24
CA THR A 13 16.11 3.49 -10.33
C THR A 13 16.85 2.21 -9.97
N ARG A 14 17.12 1.99 -8.69
CA ARG A 14 17.74 0.77 -8.17
C ARG A 14 17.02 0.36 -6.91
N LYS A 15 16.84 -0.93 -6.73
CA LYS A 15 16.22 -1.47 -5.52
C LYS A 15 16.72 -2.87 -5.26
N ALA A 16 16.60 -3.31 -4.01
CA ALA A 16 16.98 -4.64 -3.63
C ALA A 16 16.26 -5.69 -4.47
N GLN A 17 16.90 -6.80 -4.73
CA GLN A 17 16.32 -7.85 -5.57
C GLN A 17 14.97 -8.33 -5.01
N CYS A 18 14.83 -8.43 -3.70
CA CYS A 18 13.59 -8.86 -3.08
C CYS A 18 12.42 -7.88 -3.31
N LEU A 19 12.71 -6.66 -3.75
CA LEU A 19 11.68 -5.67 -4.08
C LEU A 19 11.34 -5.64 -5.58
N GLN A 20 12.02 -6.44 -6.40
CA GLN A 20 11.73 -6.49 -7.84
C GLN A 20 10.32 -7.01 -8.07
N GLY A 21 9.62 -6.41 -9.02
CA GLY A 21 8.23 -6.78 -9.29
C GLY A 21 7.22 -6.18 -8.32
N GLN A 22 7.68 -5.53 -7.26
CA GLN A 22 6.79 -4.87 -6.32
C GLN A 22 6.49 -3.45 -6.80
N ARG A 23 5.23 -3.07 -6.69
CA ARG A 23 4.79 -1.71 -6.96
C ARG A 23 4.51 -1.01 -5.64
N PHE A 24 5.08 0.16 -5.46
CA PHE A 24 4.93 0.91 -4.21
C PHE A 24 4.13 2.17 -4.43
N LEU A 25 3.21 2.42 -3.52
CA LEU A 25 2.35 3.59 -3.54
C LEU A 25 2.59 4.43 -2.30
N VAL A 26 2.39 5.73 -2.44
CA VAL A 26 2.35 6.63 -1.30
C VAL A 26 0.89 6.79 -0.90
N VAL A 27 0.59 6.48 0.34
CA VAL A 27 -0.77 6.51 0.88
C VAL A 27 -0.86 7.50 2.02
N ASP A 28 -1.76 8.45 1.88
CA ASP A 28 -2.07 9.43 2.92
C ASP A 28 -3.13 8.85 3.85
N THR A 29 -2.78 8.63 5.10
CA THR A 29 -3.69 8.08 6.10
C THR A 29 -4.40 9.17 6.91
N GLY A 30 -4.12 10.43 6.59
CA GLY A 30 -4.62 11.55 7.38
C GLY A 30 -3.72 11.97 8.53
N ARG A 31 -2.85 11.07 8.98
CA ARG A 31 -1.85 11.34 10.02
C ARG A 31 -0.45 11.37 9.47
N GLU A 32 -0.20 10.57 8.47
CA GLU A 32 1.11 10.41 7.87
C GLU A 32 0.97 9.86 6.46
N ASP A 33 2.03 10.02 5.69
CA ASP A 33 2.14 9.36 4.40
C ASP A 33 2.95 8.08 4.59
N LEU A 34 2.43 6.98 4.08
CA LEU A 34 3.09 5.69 4.15
C LEU A 34 3.43 5.21 2.75
N VAL A 35 4.56 4.53 2.63
CA VAL A 35 4.89 3.80 1.41
C VAL A 35 4.43 2.36 1.61
N ALA A 36 3.54 1.90 0.75
CA ALA A 36 2.95 0.58 0.87
C ALA A 36 3.09 -0.20 -0.43
N ALA A 37 3.33 -1.50 -0.32
CA ALA A 37 3.35 -2.39 -1.47
C ALA A 37 1.92 -2.62 -1.95
N ASP A 38 1.71 -2.51 -3.25
CA ASP A 38 0.38 -2.65 -3.85
C ASP A 38 0.13 -4.11 -4.22
N GLN A 39 -0.92 -4.69 -3.65
CA GLN A 39 -1.32 -6.08 -3.91
C GLN A 39 -2.57 -6.19 -4.78
N VAL A 40 -3.20 -5.07 -5.12
CA VAL A 40 -4.53 -5.09 -5.75
C VAL A 40 -4.63 -4.23 -7.01
N GLY A 41 -3.57 -3.52 -7.37
CA GLY A 41 -3.60 -2.66 -8.55
C GLY A 41 -4.31 -1.33 -8.31
N ALA A 42 -4.12 -0.75 -7.15
CA ALA A 42 -4.69 0.56 -6.83
C ALA A 42 -4.00 1.68 -7.62
N GLY A 43 -4.71 2.76 -7.82
CA GLY A 43 -4.20 3.94 -8.52
C GLY A 43 -4.36 5.21 -7.70
N ILE A 44 -3.73 6.28 -8.20
CA ILE A 44 -3.82 7.59 -7.54
C ILE A 44 -5.29 8.01 -7.44
N GLY A 45 -5.68 8.46 -6.26
CA GLY A 45 -7.06 8.85 -5.97
C GLY A 45 -7.90 7.75 -5.36
N ASP A 46 -7.46 6.51 -5.43
CA ASP A 46 -8.21 5.42 -4.83
C ASP A 46 -8.13 5.47 -3.31
N LYS A 47 -9.25 5.17 -2.68
CA LYS A 47 -9.31 4.95 -1.25
C LYS A 47 -9.00 3.48 -0.99
N VAL A 48 -8.06 3.22 -0.11
CA VAL A 48 -7.53 1.87 0.07
C VAL A 48 -7.51 1.47 1.54
N LEU A 49 -7.54 0.15 1.71
CA LEU A 49 -7.34 -0.48 3.00
C LEU A 49 -5.94 -1.05 3.01
N LEU A 50 -5.17 -0.74 4.05
CA LEU A 50 -3.81 -1.24 4.16
C LEU A 50 -3.54 -1.86 5.52
N THR A 51 -2.64 -2.82 5.53
CA THR A 51 -2.12 -3.42 6.74
C THR A 51 -0.68 -2.98 6.93
N THR A 52 -0.23 -2.94 8.19
CA THR A 52 1.11 -2.50 8.53
C THR A 52 1.78 -3.51 9.46
N GLY A 53 3.08 -3.32 9.66
CA GLY A 53 3.87 -4.16 10.54
C GLY A 53 4.17 -5.53 9.96
N THR A 54 4.36 -6.51 10.83
CA THR A 54 4.75 -7.86 10.40
C THR A 54 3.65 -8.57 9.60
N VAL A 55 2.41 -8.18 9.78
CA VAL A 55 1.30 -8.75 9.01
C VAL A 55 1.43 -8.36 7.53
N ALA A 56 1.87 -7.14 7.25
CA ALA A 56 2.07 -6.67 5.88
C ALA A 56 3.12 -7.50 5.15
N SER A 57 4.19 -7.91 5.82
CA SER A 57 5.27 -8.67 5.21
C SER A 57 4.84 -10.06 4.74
N ARG A 58 3.72 -10.57 5.24
CA ARG A 58 3.19 -11.87 4.81
C ARG A 58 2.69 -11.85 3.37
N TYR A 59 2.36 -10.66 2.85
CA TYR A 59 1.94 -10.51 1.45
C TYR A 59 3.12 -10.35 0.51
N CYS A 60 4.31 -10.11 1.07
CA CYS A 60 5.53 -9.89 0.30
C CYS A 60 6.66 -10.65 0.99
N MET A 61 6.57 -11.98 0.93
CA MET A 61 7.52 -12.85 1.61
C MET A 61 8.96 -12.55 1.19
N ASP A 62 9.86 -12.56 2.15
CA ASP A 62 11.28 -12.30 1.97
C ASP A 62 11.61 -10.87 1.55
N ALA A 63 10.67 -9.95 1.65
CA ALA A 63 10.92 -8.54 1.36
C ALA A 63 10.74 -7.68 2.62
N PRO A 64 11.58 -6.64 2.79
CA PRO A 64 11.49 -5.76 3.95
C PRO A 64 10.34 -4.75 3.81
N ILE A 65 9.14 -5.26 3.79
CA ILE A 65 7.92 -4.46 3.59
C ILE A 65 7.10 -4.45 4.87
N ASP A 66 6.73 -3.27 5.33
CA ASP A 66 5.96 -3.10 6.56
C ASP A 66 4.60 -2.46 6.36
N ALA A 67 4.21 -2.24 5.10
CA ALA A 67 2.87 -1.76 4.76
C ALA A 67 2.46 -2.32 3.41
N ALA A 68 1.23 -2.81 3.32
CA ALA A 68 0.71 -3.37 2.08
C ALA A 68 -0.74 -2.92 1.87
N VAL A 69 -1.03 -2.50 0.63
CA VAL A 69 -2.40 -2.19 0.21
C VAL A 69 -3.08 -3.51 -0.14
N VAL A 70 -4.13 -3.83 0.57
CA VAL A 70 -4.81 -5.13 0.45
C VAL A 70 -6.21 -5.05 -0.11
N ALA A 71 -6.77 -3.86 -0.26
CA ALA A 71 -8.11 -3.69 -0.85
C ALA A 71 -8.30 -2.26 -1.35
N ILE A 72 -9.11 -2.12 -2.38
CA ILE A 72 -9.62 -0.83 -2.80
C ILE A 72 -11.01 -0.68 -2.18
N VAL A 73 -11.23 0.42 -1.49
CA VAL A 73 -12.48 0.64 -0.75
C VAL A 73 -13.48 1.33 -1.65
N ASP A 74 -14.67 0.75 -1.73
CA ASP A 74 -15.78 1.36 -2.44
C ASP A 74 -16.39 2.45 -1.56
N GLU A 75 -16.31 3.69 -2.02
CA GLU A 75 -16.85 4.82 -1.28
C GLU A 75 -18.36 4.74 -1.09
N ASN A 76 -19.06 4.03 -1.97
CA ASN A 76 -20.49 3.82 -1.86
C ASN A 76 -20.85 2.65 -0.98
N GLY A 77 -19.85 1.88 -0.54
CA GLY A 77 -20.06 0.73 0.31
C GLY A 77 -20.65 1.05 1.65
N GLY A 78 -20.51 2.26 2.07
CA GLY A 78 -21.11 2.74 3.28
C GLY A 78 -20.66 1.98 4.52
N HIS A 79 -20.48 2.71 5.57
CA HIS A 79 -20.29 2.13 6.89
C HIS A 79 -21.29 2.86 7.77
N ARG A 80 -22.03 2.14 8.45
CA ARG A 80 -23.08 2.74 9.29
C ARG A 80 -22.70 2.64 10.69
#